data_c9d2cd23b7f7842b83ec258f8d89fda7
#
_entry.id   c9d2cd23b7f7842b83ec258f8d89fda7
#
_cell.length_a   1.000
_cell.length_b   1.000
_cell.length_c   1.000
_cell.angle_alpha   90.00
_cell.angle_beta   90.00
_cell.angle_gamma   90.00
#
_symmetry.space_group_name_H-M   'P 1'
#
loop_
_entity.id
_entity.type
_entity.pdbx_description
1 polymer ?
#
loop_
_entity_poly.entity_id
_entity_poly.type
_entity_poly.pdbx_seq_one_letter_code
_entity_poly.pdbx_strand_id
1 'polypeptide(L)'
;MKIHLLAVGTRMPSWVKAGYEEYAGRLPRECALNLVEIPPGKRGANSDLARLVRAEGERLLAAIPAGSQVVALDERGQEWSTAQLAEQLAGWLREGHDLSLLVGGPDGLDPACHARAGRLWALSRLTLPHPLVRVVVAEQLYRAWSLLHHHPYHRA
;
A
#
# COMPACT_ATOMS: atom_id res chain seq x y z
N MET A 1 -5.53 6.16 14.22
CA MET A 1 -5.26 5.05 13.29
C MET A 1 -3.97 5.31 12.56
N LYS A 2 -3.10 4.34 12.48
CA LYS A 2 -1.90 4.39 11.65
C LYS A 2 -2.11 3.55 10.40
N ILE A 3 -1.60 4.02 9.28
CA ILE A 3 -1.60 3.27 8.02
C ILE A 3 -0.17 2.80 7.76
N HIS A 4 0.01 1.49 7.68
CA HIS A 4 1.31 0.89 7.43
C HIS A 4 1.36 0.43 5.98
N LEU A 5 2.23 1.05 5.18
CA LEU A 5 2.47 0.63 3.81
C LEU A 5 3.64 -0.36 3.85
N LEU A 6 3.31 -1.64 3.77
CA LEU A 6 4.29 -2.72 3.80
C LEU A 6 4.63 -3.11 2.37
N ALA A 7 5.80 -2.73 1.91
CA ALA A 7 6.15 -2.85 0.49
C ALA A 7 7.47 -3.58 0.30
N VAL A 8 7.48 -4.58 -0.58
CA VAL A 8 8.69 -5.29 -0.95
C VAL A 8 9.58 -4.39 -1.81
N GLY A 9 10.84 -4.26 -1.40
CA GLY A 9 11.84 -3.45 -2.08
C GLY A 9 12.49 -2.44 -1.16
N THR A 10 13.82 -2.31 -1.23
CA THR A 10 14.59 -1.47 -0.32
C THR A 10 15.45 -0.42 -1.02
N ARG A 11 15.61 -0.52 -2.34
CA ARG A 11 16.50 0.37 -3.10
C ARG A 11 15.70 1.14 -4.14
N MET A 12 14.86 2.06 -3.66
CA MET A 12 14.05 2.87 -4.56
C MET A 12 14.86 4.04 -5.12
N PRO A 13 14.59 4.44 -6.38
CA PRO A 13 15.14 5.67 -6.91
C PRO A 13 14.81 6.86 -6.02
N SER A 14 15.68 7.88 -6.01
CA SER A 14 15.50 9.05 -5.16
C SER A 14 14.18 9.79 -5.41
N TRP A 15 13.71 9.81 -6.65
CA TRP A 15 12.44 10.47 -6.99
C TRP A 15 11.23 9.75 -6.40
N VAL A 16 11.29 8.42 -6.27
CA VAL A 16 10.23 7.63 -5.63
C VAL A 16 10.15 7.99 -4.16
N LYS A 17 11.29 7.99 -3.48
CA LYS A 17 11.36 8.36 -2.08
C LYS A 17 10.86 9.78 -1.85
N ALA A 18 11.31 10.73 -2.66
CA ALA A 18 10.91 12.12 -2.56
C ALA A 18 9.40 12.29 -2.84
N GLY A 19 8.88 11.63 -3.88
CA GLY A 19 7.45 11.68 -4.22
C GLY A 19 6.57 11.07 -3.14
N TYR A 20 6.98 9.94 -2.59
CA TYR A 20 6.26 9.31 -1.50
C TYR A 20 6.24 10.22 -0.26
N GLU A 21 7.38 10.74 0.15
CA GLU A 21 7.50 11.60 1.34
C GLU A 21 6.71 12.90 1.19
N GLU A 22 6.64 13.44 -0.02
CA GLU A 22 5.88 14.65 -0.32
C GLU A 22 4.40 14.50 0.10
N TYR A 23 3.78 13.39 -0.24
CA TYR A 23 2.36 13.17 0.07
C TYR A 23 2.13 12.54 1.43
N ALA A 24 2.97 11.59 1.82
CA ALA A 24 2.87 10.95 3.13
C ALA A 24 3.02 11.98 4.25
N GLY A 25 3.94 12.93 4.08
CA GLY A 25 4.17 14.00 5.05
C GLY A 25 3.02 14.98 5.23
N ARG A 26 2.07 15.01 4.29
CA ARG A 26 0.88 15.87 4.38
C ARG A 26 -0.26 15.25 5.18
N LEU A 27 -0.24 13.93 5.39
CA LEU A 27 -1.29 13.26 6.15
C LEU A 27 -1.18 13.62 7.64
N PRO A 28 -2.33 13.86 8.30
CA PRO A 28 -2.32 14.22 9.71
C PRO A 28 -2.03 13.00 10.59
N ARG A 29 -1.76 13.25 11.87
CA ARG A 29 -1.44 12.21 12.85
C ARG A 29 -2.56 11.17 12.98
N GLU A 30 -3.82 11.55 12.80
CA GLU A 30 -4.97 10.64 12.92
C GLU A 30 -5.00 9.53 11.87
N CYS A 31 -4.30 9.71 10.76
CA CYS A 31 -4.13 8.70 9.70
C CYS A 31 -2.72 8.77 9.10
N ALA A 32 -1.71 8.85 9.96
CA ALA A 32 -0.32 8.91 9.54
C ALA A 32 0.05 7.67 8.72
N LEU A 33 0.74 7.90 7.60
CA LEU A 33 1.21 6.85 6.70
C LEU A 33 2.67 6.56 6.97
N ASN A 34 2.98 5.31 7.31
CA ASN A 34 4.33 4.85 7.59
C ASN A 34 4.74 3.80 6.55
N LEU A 35 5.89 3.99 5.93
CA LEU A 35 6.43 3.01 4.99
C LEU A 35 7.32 2.02 5.75
N VAL A 36 7.05 0.74 5.56
CA VAL A 36 7.89 -0.35 6.03
C VAL A 36 8.39 -1.11 4.80
N GLU A 37 9.67 -1.01 4.53
CA GLU A 37 10.28 -1.68 3.39
C GLU A 37 10.66 -3.10 3.77
N ILE A 38 10.24 -4.05 2.95
CA ILE A 38 10.52 -5.47 3.14
C ILE A 38 11.65 -5.87 2.19
N PRO A 39 12.73 -6.48 2.68
CA PRO A 39 13.81 -6.92 1.80
C PRO A 39 13.31 -7.87 0.73
N PRO A 40 13.63 -7.62 -0.56
CA PRO A 40 13.26 -8.54 -1.62
C PRO A 40 14.18 -9.76 -1.61
N GLY A 41 13.69 -10.87 -2.17
CA GLY A 41 14.54 -12.00 -2.45
C GLY A 41 15.53 -11.66 -3.57
N LYS A 42 16.69 -12.29 -3.54
CA LYS A 42 17.73 -12.12 -4.55
C LYS A 42 17.36 -12.87 -5.82
N ARG A 43 17.13 -12.14 -6.90
CA ARG A 43 16.78 -12.74 -8.19
C ARG A 43 18.02 -12.90 -9.07
N GLY A 44 18.16 -14.07 -9.64
CA GLY A 44 19.23 -14.41 -10.58
C GLY A 44 18.69 -15.23 -11.73
N ALA A 45 19.55 -15.61 -12.68
CA ALA A 45 19.17 -16.32 -13.89
C ALA A 45 18.44 -17.64 -13.64
N ASN A 46 18.76 -18.33 -12.55
CA ASN A 46 18.18 -19.64 -12.18
C ASN A 46 17.36 -19.59 -10.90
N SER A 47 16.83 -18.43 -10.56
CA SER A 47 16.04 -18.28 -9.33
C SER A 47 14.68 -18.97 -9.44
N ASP A 48 14.26 -19.61 -8.35
CA ASP A 48 12.90 -20.10 -8.18
C ASP A 48 12.02 -18.92 -7.73
N LEU A 49 11.31 -18.30 -8.66
CA LEU A 49 10.49 -17.14 -8.37
C LEU A 49 9.37 -17.43 -7.39
N ALA A 50 8.74 -18.59 -7.46
CA ALA A 50 7.68 -18.96 -6.53
C ALA A 50 8.20 -19.02 -5.09
N ARG A 51 9.41 -19.53 -4.90
CA ARG A 51 10.06 -19.59 -3.59
C ARG A 51 10.40 -18.20 -3.08
N LEU A 52 10.91 -17.33 -3.96
CA LEU A 52 11.24 -15.94 -3.60
C LEU A 52 10.00 -15.16 -3.19
N VAL A 53 8.92 -15.26 -3.96
CA VAL A 53 7.66 -14.59 -3.67
C VAL A 53 7.07 -15.09 -2.35
N ARG A 54 7.17 -16.41 -2.09
CA ARG A 54 6.72 -16.97 -0.82
C ARG A 54 7.50 -16.41 0.36
N ALA A 55 8.82 -16.33 0.25
CA ALA A 55 9.68 -15.79 1.31
C ALA A 55 9.39 -14.30 1.55
N GLU A 56 9.19 -13.53 0.48
CA GLU A 56 8.77 -12.13 0.59
C GLU A 56 7.42 -12.02 1.30
N GLY A 57 6.48 -12.90 0.95
CA GLY A 57 5.15 -12.94 1.57
C GLY A 57 5.21 -13.25 3.06
N GLU A 58 6.07 -14.18 3.48
CA GLU A 58 6.26 -14.49 4.89
C GLU A 58 6.77 -13.27 5.66
N ARG A 59 7.70 -12.51 5.08
CA ARG A 59 8.22 -11.29 5.69
C ARG A 59 7.16 -10.19 5.77
N LEU A 60 6.34 -10.05 4.71
CA LEU A 60 5.22 -9.09 4.72
C LEU A 60 4.24 -9.43 5.83
N LEU A 61 3.81 -10.68 5.91
CA LEU A 61 2.84 -11.11 6.92
C LEU A 61 3.37 -10.93 8.35
N ALA A 62 4.66 -11.22 8.56
CA ALA A 62 5.30 -11.05 9.86
C ALA A 62 5.38 -9.57 10.28
N ALA A 63 5.37 -8.65 9.33
CA ALA A 63 5.45 -7.22 9.60
C ALA A 63 4.09 -6.56 9.90
N ILE A 64 2.98 -7.27 9.70
CA ILE A 64 1.65 -6.72 9.97
C ILE A 64 1.47 -6.55 11.48
N PRO A 65 1.19 -5.32 11.96
CA PRO A 65 0.92 -5.12 13.39
C PRO A 65 -0.32 -5.88 13.86
N ALA A 66 -0.28 -6.37 15.09
CA ALA A 66 -1.42 -7.06 15.69
C ALA A 66 -2.65 -6.18 15.68
N GLY A 67 -3.80 -6.74 15.31
CA GLY A 67 -5.07 -6.03 15.25
C GLY A 67 -5.25 -5.14 14.04
N SER A 68 -4.30 -5.11 13.13
CA SER A 68 -4.39 -4.33 11.91
C SER A 68 -5.35 -4.96 10.92
N GLN A 69 -6.18 -4.14 10.27
CA GLN A 69 -6.89 -4.57 9.07
C GLN A 69 -5.92 -4.63 7.92
N VAL A 70 -6.14 -5.55 6.98
CA VAL A 70 -5.20 -5.78 5.88
C VAL A 70 -5.90 -5.63 4.55
N VAL A 71 -5.34 -4.80 3.69
CA VAL A 71 -5.74 -4.65 2.29
C VAL A 71 -4.52 -4.93 1.42
N ALA A 72 -4.66 -5.81 0.46
CA ALA A 72 -3.58 -6.10 -0.48
C ALA A 72 -3.79 -5.35 -1.78
N LEU A 73 -2.74 -4.70 -2.27
CA LEU A 73 -2.74 -4.06 -3.59
C LEU A 73 -2.54 -5.16 -4.64
N ASP A 74 -3.51 -5.31 -5.53
CA ASP A 74 -3.44 -6.31 -6.59
C ASP A 74 -4.23 -5.81 -7.80
N GLU A 75 -3.65 -5.94 -9.00
CA GLU A 75 -4.31 -5.48 -10.23
C GLU A 75 -5.63 -6.20 -10.52
N ARG A 76 -5.85 -7.35 -9.89
CA ARG A 76 -7.09 -8.12 -10.00
C ARG A 76 -8.10 -7.76 -8.92
N GLY A 77 -7.78 -6.80 -8.07
CA GLY A 77 -8.65 -6.37 -6.98
C GLY A 77 -9.78 -5.46 -7.44
N GLN A 78 -10.52 -4.98 -6.46
CA GLN A 78 -11.60 -4.03 -6.67
C GLN A 78 -11.02 -2.66 -6.97
N GLU A 79 -11.49 -2.01 -8.02
CA GLU A 79 -11.15 -0.63 -8.31
C GLU A 79 -12.05 0.30 -7.50
N TRP A 80 -11.47 1.37 -6.96
CA TRP A 80 -12.20 2.45 -6.31
C TRP A 80 -11.92 3.75 -7.02
N SER A 81 -12.95 4.56 -7.18
CA SER A 81 -12.75 5.98 -7.48
C SER A 81 -12.14 6.66 -6.24
N THR A 82 -11.61 7.86 -6.40
CA THR A 82 -11.12 8.63 -5.25
C THR A 82 -12.23 8.88 -4.23
N ALA A 83 -13.45 9.13 -4.67
CA ALA A 83 -14.60 9.29 -3.78
C ALA A 83 -14.90 8.00 -3.00
N GLN A 84 -14.82 6.84 -3.66
CA GLN A 84 -15.01 5.56 -2.99
C GLN A 84 -13.86 5.26 -2.01
N LEU A 85 -12.63 5.62 -2.36
CA LEU A 85 -11.50 5.50 -1.43
C LEU A 85 -11.73 6.38 -0.19
N ALA A 86 -12.25 7.59 -0.38
CA ALA A 86 -12.59 8.46 0.75
C ALA A 86 -13.64 7.82 1.67
N GLU A 87 -14.64 7.13 1.11
CA GLU A 87 -15.63 6.39 1.89
C GLU A 87 -14.97 5.24 2.68
N GLN A 88 -14.05 4.51 2.04
CA GLN A 88 -13.29 3.47 2.73
C GLN A 88 -12.47 4.05 3.87
N LEU A 89 -11.77 5.15 3.62
CA LEU A 89 -10.96 5.82 4.63
C LEU A 89 -11.82 6.28 5.81
N ALA A 90 -12.99 6.86 5.54
CA ALA A 90 -13.92 7.25 6.59
C ALA A 90 -14.33 6.05 7.45
N GLY A 91 -14.58 4.90 6.83
CA GLY A 91 -14.91 3.66 7.53
C GLY A 91 -13.75 3.18 8.42
N TRP A 92 -12.55 3.17 7.89
CA TRP A 92 -11.36 2.77 8.66
C TRP A 92 -11.12 3.70 9.86
N LEU A 93 -11.27 5.00 9.66
CA LEU A 93 -11.14 5.98 10.74
C LEU A 93 -12.17 5.76 11.85
N ARG A 94 -13.43 5.45 11.48
CA ARG A 94 -14.48 5.17 12.47
C ARG A 94 -14.18 3.92 13.30
N GLU A 95 -13.65 2.88 12.65
CA GLU A 95 -13.30 1.63 13.33
C GLU A 95 -12.09 1.80 14.24
N GLY A 96 -11.18 2.69 13.91
CA GLY A 96 -10.02 3.04 14.75
C GLY A 96 -8.89 2.02 14.79
N HIS A 97 -9.02 0.88 14.09
CA HIS A 97 -7.93 -0.09 13.98
C HIS A 97 -6.88 0.42 13.00
N ASP A 98 -5.63 0.04 13.20
CA ASP A 98 -4.59 0.30 12.22
C ASP A 98 -4.90 -0.42 10.90
N LEU A 99 -4.41 0.12 9.81
CA LEU A 99 -4.56 -0.44 8.48
C LEU A 99 -3.19 -0.80 7.91
N SER A 100 -3.05 -2.00 7.38
CA SER A 100 -1.85 -2.43 6.67
C SER A 100 -2.18 -2.61 5.19
N LEU A 101 -1.43 -1.93 4.33
CA LEU A 101 -1.53 -2.05 2.88
C LEU A 101 -0.33 -2.86 2.42
N LEU A 102 -0.57 -3.97 1.73
CA LEU A 102 0.50 -4.85 1.27
C LEU A 102 0.80 -4.58 -0.20
N VAL A 103 2.06 -4.33 -0.52
CA VAL A 103 2.52 -4.11 -1.89
C VAL A 103 3.63 -5.12 -2.19
N GLY A 104 3.42 -5.96 -3.21
CA GLY A 104 4.40 -6.95 -3.65
C GLY A 104 5.53 -6.32 -4.44
N GLY A 105 6.57 -7.12 -4.67
CA GLY A 105 7.69 -6.76 -5.52
C GLY A 105 7.40 -7.00 -7.00
N PRO A 106 8.46 -7.18 -7.82
CA PRO A 106 8.31 -7.31 -9.27
C PRO A 106 7.40 -8.46 -9.72
N ASP A 107 7.31 -9.52 -8.93
CA ASP A 107 6.54 -10.72 -9.27
C ASP A 107 5.23 -10.84 -8.47
N GLY A 108 4.79 -9.76 -7.85
CA GLY A 108 3.51 -9.68 -7.15
C GLY A 108 3.53 -10.26 -5.74
N LEU A 109 2.35 -10.51 -5.22
CA LEU A 109 2.14 -11.01 -3.85
C LEU A 109 1.93 -12.52 -3.83
N ASP A 110 2.46 -13.16 -2.80
CA ASP A 110 2.19 -14.56 -2.53
C ASP A 110 0.69 -14.78 -2.23
N PRO A 111 0.11 -15.92 -2.63
CA PRO A 111 -1.28 -16.25 -2.31
C PRO A 111 -1.63 -16.16 -0.82
N ALA A 112 -0.69 -16.43 0.07
CA ALA A 112 -0.92 -16.29 1.52
C ALA A 112 -1.22 -14.85 1.92
N CYS A 113 -0.64 -13.87 1.22
CA CYS A 113 -0.96 -12.46 1.44
C CYS A 113 -2.38 -12.14 1.00
N HIS A 114 -2.81 -12.68 -0.14
CA HIS A 114 -4.19 -12.52 -0.60
C HIS A 114 -5.18 -13.14 0.40
N ALA A 115 -4.86 -14.33 0.90
CA ALA A 115 -5.72 -15.02 1.87
C ALA A 115 -5.84 -14.26 3.19
N ARG A 116 -4.76 -13.60 3.63
CA ARG A 116 -4.76 -12.81 4.87
C ARG A 116 -5.50 -11.49 4.72
N ALA A 117 -5.51 -10.92 3.52
CA ALA A 117 -6.13 -9.64 3.27
C ALA A 117 -7.66 -9.74 3.31
N GLY A 118 -8.29 -8.78 3.96
CA GLY A 118 -9.74 -8.67 3.95
C GLY A 118 -10.28 -8.17 2.62
N ARG A 119 -9.47 -7.44 1.87
CA ARG A 119 -9.82 -6.89 0.56
C ARG A 119 -8.61 -6.84 -0.35
N LEU A 120 -8.86 -6.96 -1.66
CA LEU A 120 -7.88 -6.72 -2.70
C LEU A 120 -8.27 -5.41 -3.40
N TRP A 121 -7.31 -4.49 -3.50
CA TRP A 121 -7.53 -3.18 -4.08
C TRP A 121 -6.66 -3.00 -5.31
N ALA A 122 -7.28 -2.69 -6.45
CA ALA A 122 -6.58 -2.34 -7.68
C ALA A 122 -6.59 -0.82 -7.85
N LEU A 123 -5.41 -0.24 -7.99
CA LEU A 123 -5.28 1.20 -8.22
C LEU A 123 -5.78 1.61 -9.60
N SER A 124 -5.64 0.72 -10.58
CA SER A 124 -5.92 1.01 -11.98
C SER A 124 -6.06 -0.30 -12.74
N ARG A 125 -6.71 -0.23 -13.89
CA ARG A 125 -6.68 -1.33 -14.87
C ARG A 125 -5.34 -1.36 -15.62
N LEU A 126 -4.57 -0.29 -15.52
CA LEU A 126 -3.19 -0.28 -15.99
C LEU A 126 -2.31 -1.01 -14.99
N THR A 127 -1.33 -1.74 -15.48
CA THR A 127 -0.30 -2.33 -14.62
C THR A 127 0.72 -1.26 -14.26
N LEU A 128 0.88 -1.00 -12.98
CA LEU A 128 1.82 0.00 -12.48
C LEU A 128 3.05 -0.69 -11.87
N PRO A 129 4.27 -0.18 -12.12
CA PRO A 129 5.45 -0.71 -11.45
C PRO A 129 5.37 -0.46 -9.93
N HIS A 130 5.83 -1.43 -9.14
CA HIS A 130 5.69 -1.36 -7.69
C HIS A 130 6.30 -0.12 -7.03
N PRO A 131 7.40 0.49 -7.54
CA PRO A 131 7.87 1.76 -6.97
C PRO A 131 6.88 2.90 -7.13
N LEU A 132 6.22 2.98 -8.29
CA LEU A 132 5.23 4.02 -8.55
C LEU A 132 3.97 3.83 -7.68
N VAL A 133 3.61 2.60 -7.38
CA VAL A 133 2.47 2.29 -6.51
C VAL A 133 2.58 3.02 -5.16
N ARG A 134 3.77 3.10 -4.59
CA ARG A 134 4.00 3.80 -3.32
C ARG A 134 3.60 5.27 -3.39
N VAL A 135 3.97 5.94 -4.48
CA VAL A 135 3.68 7.36 -4.68
C VAL A 135 2.19 7.58 -4.91
N VAL A 136 1.58 6.75 -5.77
CA VAL A 136 0.15 6.84 -6.07
C VAL A 136 -0.69 6.60 -4.81
N VAL A 137 -0.35 5.59 -4.02
CA VAL A 137 -1.07 5.29 -2.77
C VAL A 137 -0.98 6.48 -1.80
N ALA A 138 0.21 7.03 -1.61
CA ALA A 138 0.39 8.17 -0.71
C ALA A 138 -0.42 9.38 -1.17
N GLU A 139 -0.37 9.71 -2.46
CA GLU A 139 -1.13 10.82 -3.03
C GLU A 139 -2.63 10.60 -2.89
N GLN A 140 -3.12 9.41 -3.22
CA GLN A 140 -4.55 9.11 -3.16
C GLN A 140 -5.08 9.09 -1.73
N LEU A 141 -4.32 8.61 -0.77
CA LEU A 141 -4.74 8.68 0.63
C LEU A 141 -4.85 10.13 1.10
N TYR A 142 -3.91 10.97 0.71
CA TYR A 142 -4.00 12.39 1.03
C TYR A 142 -5.20 13.05 0.34
N ARG A 143 -5.44 12.73 -0.94
CA ARG A 143 -6.59 13.24 -1.68
C ARG A 143 -7.91 12.80 -1.04
N ALA A 144 -8.02 11.53 -0.63
CA ALA A 144 -9.18 11.01 0.06
C ALA A 144 -9.43 11.73 1.39
N TRP A 145 -8.36 11.93 2.17
CA TRP A 145 -8.44 12.69 3.41
C TRP A 145 -8.91 14.13 3.15
N SER A 146 -8.39 14.78 2.09
CA SER A 146 -8.77 16.13 1.74
C SER A 146 -10.26 16.25 1.37
N LEU A 147 -10.82 15.24 0.71
CA LEU A 147 -12.24 15.16 0.41
C LEU A 147 -13.08 15.11 1.69
N LEU A 148 -12.66 14.29 2.66
CA LEU A 148 -13.39 14.14 3.93
C LEU A 148 -13.38 15.43 4.77
N HIS A 149 -12.36 16.26 4.60
CA HIS A 149 -12.17 17.47 5.41
C HIS A 149 -12.41 18.75 4.63
N HIS A 150 -13.00 18.66 3.43
CA HIS A 150 -13.28 19.80 2.56
C HIS A 150 -12.05 20.67 2.29
N HIS A 151 -10.88 20.05 2.22
CA HIS A 151 -9.63 20.73 1.95
C HIS A 151 -9.50 20.99 0.44
N PRO A 152 -9.00 22.19 0.02
CA PRO A 152 -8.98 22.56 -1.41
C PRO A 152 -8.09 21.69 -2.31
N TYR A 153 -7.23 20.86 -1.76
CA TYR A 153 -6.33 20.01 -2.55
C TYR A 153 -7.06 19.15 -3.59
N HIS A 154 -8.27 18.68 -3.27
CA HIS A 154 -9.00 17.71 -4.12
C HIS A 154 -9.73 18.32 -5.32
N ARG A 155 -9.44 19.54 -5.69
CA ARG A 155 -10.14 20.24 -6.78
C ARG A 155 -9.92 19.66 -8.18
N ALA A 156 -9.06 18.71 -8.36
CA ALA A 156 -8.82 18.13 -9.67
C ALA A 156 -9.95 17.23 -10.11
#